data_34bf0c2141a0d8dee26027f24dbd139e
#
_entry.id   34bf0c2141a0d8dee26027f24dbd139e
#
_cell.length_a   1.000
_cell.length_b   1.000
_cell.length_c   1.000
_cell.angle_alpha   90.00
_cell.angle_beta   90.00
_cell.angle_gamma   90.00
#
_symmetry.space_group_name_H-M   'P 1'
#
loop_
_entity.id
_entity.type
_entity.pdbx_description
1 polymer ?
#
loop_
_entity_poly.entity_id
_entity_poly.type
_entity_poly.pdbx_seq_one_letter_code
_entity_poly.pdbx_strand_id
1 'polypeptide(L)'
;VACEALWAAGIPGDVLQVVRAGDRETGRALVSHRDVETVILTGSSETGAMFAGWRTAHPRGPRVYGETSGKNALVVTPAADLDLAVADLVRSAFGHAGQKCSAASLGILVGSVATSKRFRRQLVDAVRSLKVGYPVDLQATMGPIIEPPQGKLLRALTKLDRGESWLVTPKQLDESGRLWSPGLKTGVRPGSFFHLTEVFGPVLGLMQAKNLAEAIEWQNATSFGLTGGLHSLDADEIAQWADQVAVGNAYINRHITGAIVQRQSFGGWKDSVLGPGAKAGGPNYVAQFGQWSAD
;
A
#
# COMPACT_ATOMS: atom_id res chain seq x y z
N VAL A 1 4.28 -6.33 -23.91
CA VAL A 1 3.20 -7.35 -23.86
C VAL A 1 1.80 -6.69 -23.87
N ALA A 2 1.41 -5.86 -22.86
CA ALA A 2 0.04 -5.31 -22.83
C ALA A 2 -0.27 -4.43 -24.05
N CYS A 3 0.59 -3.48 -24.41
CA CYS A 3 0.40 -2.64 -25.58
C CYS A 3 0.46 -3.44 -26.89
N GLU A 4 1.33 -4.44 -26.99
CA GLU A 4 1.38 -5.35 -28.14
C GLU A 4 0.06 -6.09 -28.36
N ALA A 5 -0.56 -6.56 -27.27
CA ALA A 5 -1.88 -7.21 -27.35
C ALA A 5 -2.97 -6.22 -27.79
N LEU A 6 -2.92 -4.97 -27.33
CA LEU A 6 -3.86 -3.93 -27.74
C LEU A 6 -3.66 -3.51 -29.20
N TRP A 7 -2.43 -3.39 -29.66
CA TRP A 7 -2.14 -3.13 -31.08
C TRP A 7 -2.61 -4.29 -31.98
N ALA A 8 -2.37 -5.53 -31.55
CA ALA A 8 -2.88 -6.71 -32.27
C ALA A 8 -4.41 -6.77 -32.30
N ALA A 9 -5.09 -6.19 -31.30
CA ALA A 9 -6.53 -6.06 -31.26
C ALA A 9 -7.08 -4.84 -32.05
N GLY A 10 -6.19 -4.07 -32.72
CA GLY A 10 -6.59 -2.98 -33.61
C GLY A 10 -6.48 -1.57 -33.04
N ILE A 11 -5.88 -1.39 -31.84
CA ILE A 11 -5.58 -0.04 -31.35
C ILE A 11 -4.42 0.53 -32.17
N PRO A 12 -4.58 1.72 -32.82
CA PRO A 12 -3.51 2.31 -33.63
C PRO A 12 -2.26 2.69 -32.81
N GLY A 13 -1.07 2.53 -33.38
CA GLY A 13 0.19 2.83 -32.72
C GLY A 13 0.43 4.32 -32.47
N ASP A 14 -0.24 5.20 -33.19
CA ASP A 14 -0.25 6.65 -32.96
C ASP A 14 -1.18 7.06 -31.80
N VAL A 15 -2.17 6.23 -31.48
CA VAL A 15 -3.08 6.45 -30.35
C VAL A 15 -2.50 5.89 -29.04
N LEU A 16 -1.83 4.73 -29.10
CA LEU A 16 -1.22 4.10 -27.94
C LEU A 16 0.29 3.89 -28.17
N GLN A 17 1.12 4.54 -27.35
CA GLN A 17 2.57 4.46 -27.46
C GLN A 17 3.20 4.01 -26.15
N VAL A 18 4.34 3.30 -26.24
CA VAL A 18 5.17 2.95 -25.08
C VAL A 18 6.48 3.69 -25.17
N VAL A 19 6.72 4.58 -24.21
CA VAL A 19 7.98 5.31 -24.09
C VAL A 19 8.70 4.86 -22.83
N ARG A 20 9.95 4.44 -22.96
CA ARG A 20 10.83 4.15 -21.83
C ARG A 20 11.77 5.33 -21.63
N ALA A 21 11.55 6.09 -20.57
CA ALA A 21 12.48 7.13 -20.15
C ALA A 21 13.62 6.45 -19.37
N GLY A 22 14.83 6.44 -19.93
CA GLY A 22 16.00 5.85 -19.30
C GLY A 22 16.60 6.69 -18.17
N ASP A 23 16.20 7.94 -18.07
CA ASP A 23 16.70 8.90 -17.10
C ASP A 23 15.59 9.89 -16.66
N ARG A 24 15.89 10.67 -15.61
CA ARG A 24 14.96 11.66 -15.06
C ARG A 24 14.67 12.83 -16.00
N GLU A 25 15.63 13.22 -16.81
CA GLU A 25 15.50 14.38 -17.72
C GLU A 25 14.54 14.06 -18.86
N THR A 26 14.71 12.91 -19.51
CA THR A 26 13.78 12.39 -20.52
C THR A 26 12.37 12.22 -19.97
N GLY A 27 12.24 11.62 -18.77
CA GLY A 27 10.94 11.46 -18.10
C GLY A 27 10.29 12.81 -17.80
N ARG A 28 11.06 13.79 -17.34
CA ARG A 28 10.57 15.15 -17.09
C ARG A 28 10.14 15.84 -18.38
N ALA A 29 10.95 15.80 -19.42
CA ALA A 29 10.65 16.42 -20.71
C ALA A 29 9.34 15.88 -21.29
N LEU A 30 9.11 14.57 -21.22
CA LEU A 30 7.88 13.93 -21.65
C LEU A 30 6.68 14.42 -20.83
N VAL A 31 6.73 14.25 -19.52
CA VAL A 31 5.59 14.51 -18.61
C VAL A 31 5.23 15.99 -18.54
N SER A 32 6.21 16.91 -18.67
CA SER A 32 5.98 18.36 -18.63
C SER A 32 5.82 19.01 -19.99
N HIS A 33 5.75 18.22 -21.08
CA HIS A 33 5.63 18.79 -22.43
C HIS A 33 4.31 19.57 -22.57
N ARG A 34 4.37 20.67 -23.31
CA ARG A 34 3.21 21.58 -23.48
C ARG A 34 1.98 20.93 -24.12
N ASP A 35 2.18 19.90 -24.90
CA ASP A 35 1.11 19.17 -25.60
C ASP A 35 0.57 18.00 -24.78
N VAL A 36 1.09 17.75 -23.56
CA VAL A 36 0.54 16.80 -22.59
C VAL A 36 -0.48 17.48 -21.71
N GLU A 37 -1.75 17.16 -21.88
CA GLU A 37 -2.84 17.77 -21.11
C GLU A 37 -3.05 17.10 -19.74
N THR A 38 -2.80 15.80 -19.66
CA THR A 38 -3.09 14.99 -18.47
C THR A 38 -1.99 13.97 -18.20
N VAL A 39 -1.60 13.84 -16.97
CA VAL A 39 -0.71 12.80 -16.47
C VAL A 39 -1.43 11.99 -15.41
N ILE A 40 -1.46 10.67 -15.58
CA ILE A 40 -1.97 9.72 -14.60
C ILE A 40 -0.77 8.98 -14.02
N LEU A 41 -0.51 9.19 -12.73
CA LEU A 41 0.62 8.60 -12.01
C LEU A 41 0.16 7.51 -11.07
N THR A 42 0.81 6.35 -11.13
CA THR A 42 0.87 5.39 -10.02
C THR A 42 2.32 5.33 -9.55
N GLY A 43 2.60 5.75 -8.31
CA GLY A 43 3.96 5.88 -7.83
C GLY A 43 4.08 6.40 -6.41
N SER A 44 5.21 7.04 -6.09
CA SER A 44 5.41 7.64 -4.76
C SER A 44 4.74 9.02 -4.66
N SER A 45 4.36 9.40 -3.44
CA SER A 45 3.82 10.73 -3.15
C SER A 45 4.84 11.84 -3.47
N GLU A 46 6.14 11.57 -3.30
CA GLU A 46 7.20 12.50 -3.67
C GLU A 46 7.25 12.76 -5.18
N THR A 47 7.08 11.71 -6.00
CA THR A 47 6.99 11.86 -7.46
C THR A 47 5.74 12.65 -7.86
N GLY A 48 4.62 12.36 -7.22
CA GLY A 48 3.38 13.09 -7.44
C GLY A 48 3.49 14.57 -7.10
N ALA A 49 4.07 14.90 -5.95
CA ALA A 49 4.30 16.29 -5.53
C ALA A 49 5.24 17.02 -6.51
N MET A 50 6.26 16.33 -7.02
CA MET A 50 7.17 16.89 -8.05
C MET A 50 6.41 17.21 -9.34
N PHE A 51 5.54 16.33 -9.83
CA PHE A 51 4.75 16.56 -11.04
C PHE A 51 3.75 17.71 -10.84
N ALA A 52 3.07 17.76 -9.69
CA ALA A 52 2.17 18.86 -9.35
C ALA A 52 2.90 20.21 -9.28
N GLY A 53 4.14 20.22 -8.76
CA GLY A 53 5.00 21.39 -8.71
C GLY A 53 5.35 21.95 -10.10
N TRP A 54 5.49 21.11 -11.10
CA TRP A 54 5.75 21.59 -12.48
C TRP A 54 4.56 22.36 -13.06
N ARG A 55 3.34 21.94 -12.75
CA ARG A 55 2.14 22.68 -13.14
C ARG A 55 2.03 24.03 -12.46
N THR A 56 2.41 24.13 -11.21
CA THR A 56 2.41 25.42 -10.48
C THR A 56 3.38 26.39 -11.10
N ALA A 57 4.53 25.91 -11.57
CA ALA A 57 5.52 26.75 -12.28
C ALA A 57 5.08 27.13 -13.70
N HIS A 58 4.23 26.31 -14.33
CA HIS A 58 3.75 26.51 -15.71
C HIS A 58 2.22 26.29 -15.77
N PRO A 59 1.38 27.34 -15.71
CA PRO A 59 -0.08 27.22 -15.66
C PRO A 59 -0.72 26.41 -16.79
N ARG A 60 -0.01 26.26 -17.92
CA ARG A 60 -0.41 25.42 -19.05
C ARG A 60 0.13 23.98 -18.96
N GLY A 61 0.83 23.61 -17.89
CA GLY A 61 1.30 22.26 -17.67
C GLY A 61 0.16 21.26 -17.43
N PRO A 62 0.46 19.96 -17.52
CA PRO A 62 -0.52 18.90 -17.48
C PRO A 62 -1.28 18.86 -16.14
N ARG A 63 -2.54 18.45 -16.18
CA ARG A 63 -3.28 18.05 -14.97
C ARG A 63 -2.72 16.74 -14.47
N VAL A 64 -2.38 16.65 -13.19
CA VAL A 64 -1.82 15.45 -12.59
C VAL A 64 -2.87 14.77 -11.73
N TYR A 65 -3.11 13.50 -12.02
CA TYR A 65 -3.93 12.58 -11.24
C TYR A 65 -3.00 11.50 -10.70
N GLY A 66 -3.00 11.27 -9.39
CA GLY A 66 -2.07 10.34 -8.79
C GLY A 66 -2.73 9.39 -7.80
N GLU A 67 -2.40 8.11 -7.92
CA GLU A 67 -2.55 7.10 -6.88
C GLU A 67 -1.15 6.85 -6.32
N THR A 68 -0.94 7.24 -5.08
CA THR A 68 0.41 7.32 -4.52
C THR A 68 0.59 6.46 -3.28
N SER A 69 1.64 6.73 -2.52
CA SER A 69 2.09 5.97 -1.35
C SER A 69 0.99 5.63 -0.34
N GLY A 70 1.24 4.61 0.47
CA GLY A 70 0.36 4.19 1.56
C GLY A 70 1.14 3.73 2.78
N LYS A 71 0.58 3.96 3.97
CA LYS A 71 1.03 3.39 5.24
C LYS A 71 -0.14 2.70 5.91
N ASN A 72 -0.49 1.56 5.35
CA ASN A 72 -1.76 0.91 5.64
C ASN A 72 -1.70 0.07 6.92
N ALA A 73 -2.74 0.14 7.72
CA ALA A 73 -2.89 -0.62 8.94
C ALA A 73 -4.11 -1.54 8.90
N LEU A 74 -3.99 -2.70 9.54
CA LEU A 74 -5.08 -3.58 9.87
C LEU A 74 -5.22 -3.63 11.40
N VAL A 75 -6.38 -3.18 11.89
CA VAL A 75 -6.73 -3.15 13.31
C VAL A 75 -7.39 -4.46 13.69
N VAL A 76 -7.02 -5.04 14.82
CA VAL A 76 -7.62 -6.28 15.35
C VAL A 76 -8.09 -6.05 16.78
N THR A 77 -9.40 -6.17 17.03
CA THR A 77 -10.00 -6.02 18.35
C THR A 77 -10.21 -7.35 19.04
N PRO A 78 -10.49 -7.38 20.36
CA PRO A 78 -10.84 -8.60 21.07
C PRO A 78 -12.10 -9.30 20.55
N ALA A 79 -13.01 -8.57 19.90
CA ALA A 79 -14.22 -9.11 19.29
C ALA A 79 -13.99 -9.75 17.90
N ALA A 80 -12.75 -9.77 17.40
CA ALA A 80 -12.43 -10.35 16.10
C ALA A 80 -12.45 -11.88 16.10
N ASP A 81 -12.74 -12.48 14.94
CA ASP A 81 -12.26 -13.83 14.62
C ASP A 81 -10.75 -13.78 14.46
N LEU A 82 -10.04 -14.23 15.49
CA LEU A 82 -8.57 -14.12 15.55
C LEU A 82 -7.86 -14.99 14.52
N ASP A 83 -8.44 -16.13 14.16
CA ASP A 83 -7.84 -17.04 13.16
C ASP A 83 -7.94 -16.42 11.75
N LEU A 84 -9.10 -15.84 11.41
CA LEU A 84 -9.28 -15.06 10.18
C LEU A 84 -8.39 -13.81 10.17
N ALA A 85 -8.31 -13.08 11.29
CA ALA A 85 -7.48 -11.89 11.39
C ALA A 85 -5.99 -12.18 11.15
N VAL A 86 -5.47 -13.31 11.65
CA VAL A 86 -4.09 -13.75 11.37
C VAL A 86 -3.89 -14.02 9.88
N ALA A 87 -4.78 -14.78 9.25
CA ALA A 87 -4.69 -15.13 7.84
C ALA A 87 -4.72 -13.87 6.95
N ASP A 88 -5.66 -12.97 7.21
CA ASP A 88 -5.83 -11.74 6.45
C ASP A 88 -4.69 -10.73 6.67
N LEU A 89 -4.15 -10.65 7.88
CA LEU A 89 -3.00 -9.80 8.18
C LEU A 89 -1.75 -10.27 7.43
N VAL A 90 -1.47 -11.58 7.43
CA VAL A 90 -0.34 -12.17 6.70
C VAL A 90 -0.50 -11.98 5.20
N ARG A 91 -1.70 -12.25 4.65
CA ARG A 91 -2.00 -12.04 3.24
C ARG A 91 -1.85 -10.57 2.84
N SER A 92 -2.33 -9.65 3.67
CA SER A 92 -2.25 -8.22 3.42
C SER A 92 -0.83 -7.69 3.47
N ALA A 93 0.01 -8.22 4.36
CA ALA A 93 1.36 -7.72 4.58
C ALA A 93 2.39 -8.28 3.60
N PHE A 94 2.26 -9.56 3.22
CA PHE A 94 3.34 -10.27 2.52
C PHE A 94 3.00 -10.66 1.08
N GLY A 95 1.76 -10.50 0.63
CA GLY A 95 1.42 -10.62 -0.78
C GLY A 95 2.30 -9.68 -1.62
N HIS A 96 2.90 -10.18 -2.71
CA HIS A 96 3.89 -9.46 -3.52
C HIS A 96 5.08 -8.89 -2.70
N ALA A 97 5.54 -9.64 -1.71
CA ALA A 97 6.63 -9.20 -0.81
C ALA A 97 6.38 -7.83 -0.14
N GLY A 98 5.12 -7.50 0.17
CA GLY A 98 4.73 -6.20 0.73
C GLY A 98 4.88 -5.02 -0.22
N GLN A 99 5.16 -5.25 -1.50
CA GLN A 99 5.35 -4.22 -2.53
C GLN A 99 4.08 -3.96 -3.34
N LYS A 100 2.97 -3.80 -2.63
CA LYS A 100 1.71 -3.24 -3.13
C LYS A 100 1.41 -1.94 -2.40
N CYS A 101 0.87 -0.96 -3.11
CA CYS A 101 0.38 0.29 -2.50
C CYS A 101 -0.62 0.02 -1.36
N SER A 102 -1.45 -1.03 -1.49
CA SER A 102 -2.44 -1.45 -0.50
C SER A 102 -1.94 -2.43 0.56
N ALA A 103 -0.66 -2.85 0.55
CA ALA A 103 -0.15 -3.82 1.51
C ALA A 103 -0.19 -3.28 2.95
N ALA A 104 -0.60 -4.13 3.90
CA ALA A 104 -0.51 -3.79 5.31
C ALA A 104 0.96 -3.76 5.76
N SER A 105 1.40 -2.66 6.33
CA SER A 105 2.71 -2.57 6.98
C SER A 105 2.60 -2.42 8.49
N LEU A 106 1.39 -2.19 9.00
CA LEU A 106 1.08 -2.11 10.43
C LEU A 106 -0.07 -3.06 10.79
N GLY A 107 0.11 -3.80 11.88
CA GLY A 107 -0.96 -4.48 12.60
C GLY A 107 -1.18 -3.77 13.93
N ILE A 108 -2.34 -3.17 14.16
CA ILE A 108 -2.66 -2.47 15.42
C ILE A 108 -3.55 -3.39 16.26
N LEU A 109 -2.98 -3.94 17.32
CA LEU A 109 -3.63 -4.91 18.19
C LEU A 109 -4.26 -4.21 19.38
N VAL A 110 -5.57 -4.38 19.58
CA VAL A 110 -6.34 -3.68 20.60
C VAL A 110 -6.48 -4.52 21.86
N GLY A 111 -6.27 -3.93 23.02
CA GLY A 111 -6.58 -4.50 24.34
C GLY A 111 -5.93 -5.88 24.55
N SER A 112 -6.74 -6.89 24.86
CA SER A 112 -6.25 -8.25 25.16
C SER A 112 -5.60 -8.97 23.98
N VAL A 113 -5.88 -8.58 22.73
CA VAL A 113 -5.21 -9.15 21.55
C VAL A 113 -3.72 -8.83 21.58
N ALA A 114 -3.37 -7.60 21.99
CA ALA A 114 -1.98 -7.13 22.06
C ALA A 114 -1.11 -8.00 23.00
N THR A 115 -1.69 -8.57 24.05
CA THR A 115 -1.01 -9.41 25.02
C THR A 115 -1.24 -10.91 24.82
N SER A 116 -2.07 -11.30 23.86
CA SER A 116 -2.44 -12.69 23.59
C SER A 116 -1.26 -13.51 23.10
N LYS A 117 -0.81 -14.47 23.92
CA LYS A 117 0.24 -15.42 23.54
C LYS A 117 -0.21 -16.33 22.39
N ARG A 118 -1.51 -16.68 22.34
CA ARG A 118 -2.11 -17.49 21.28
C ARG A 118 -2.02 -16.74 19.94
N PHE A 119 -2.54 -15.51 19.87
CA PHE A 119 -2.53 -14.71 18.66
C PHE A 119 -1.10 -14.49 18.14
N ARG A 120 -0.18 -14.13 19.05
CA ARG A 120 1.24 -13.92 18.69
C ARG A 120 1.88 -15.18 18.10
N ARG A 121 1.64 -16.36 18.73
CA ARG A 121 2.18 -17.63 18.22
C ARG A 121 1.61 -17.94 16.85
N GLN A 122 0.29 -17.88 16.66
CA GLN A 122 -0.36 -18.14 15.38
C GLN A 122 0.16 -17.20 14.28
N LEU A 123 0.32 -15.90 14.57
CA LEU A 123 0.86 -14.94 13.61
C LEU A 123 2.32 -15.27 13.23
N VAL A 124 3.16 -15.59 14.21
CA VAL A 124 4.55 -16.01 13.95
C VAL A 124 4.61 -17.26 13.10
N ASP A 125 3.80 -18.27 13.42
CA ASP A 125 3.75 -19.55 12.69
C ASP A 125 3.24 -19.32 11.25
N ALA A 126 2.21 -18.51 11.07
CA ALA A 126 1.69 -18.16 9.75
C ALA A 126 2.73 -17.39 8.90
N VAL A 127 3.46 -16.43 9.49
CA VAL A 127 4.53 -15.71 8.79
C VAL A 127 5.67 -16.67 8.39
N ARG A 128 6.05 -17.59 9.27
CA ARG A 128 7.12 -18.57 9.00
C ARG A 128 6.73 -19.64 7.98
N SER A 129 5.43 -19.91 7.81
CA SER A 129 4.93 -20.89 6.85
C SER A 129 4.96 -20.39 5.40
N LEU A 130 5.21 -19.10 5.18
CA LEU A 130 5.33 -18.55 3.83
C LEU A 130 6.51 -19.16 3.09
N LYS A 131 6.23 -19.76 1.94
CA LYS A 131 7.26 -20.28 1.04
C LYS A 131 7.79 -19.13 0.18
N VAL A 132 9.04 -18.75 0.43
CA VAL A 132 9.68 -17.64 -0.29
C VAL A 132 10.49 -18.22 -1.45
N GLY A 133 10.23 -17.73 -2.65
CA GLY A 133 10.91 -18.24 -3.85
C GLY A 133 10.62 -17.40 -5.09
N TYR A 134 11.29 -17.70 -6.18
CA TYR A 134 11.03 -17.07 -7.46
C TYR A 134 9.74 -17.63 -8.11
N PRO A 135 9.07 -16.88 -9.00
CA PRO A 135 7.79 -17.28 -9.61
C PRO A 135 7.83 -18.56 -10.44
N VAL A 136 8.99 -19.07 -10.79
CA VAL A 136 9.16 -20.39 -11.44
C VAL A 136 8.84 -21.54 -10.50
N ASP A 137 8.95 -21.33 -9.19
CA ASP A 137 8.47 -22.25 -8.17
C ASP A 137 6.98 -22.00 -7.90
N LEU A 138 6.13 -22.85 -8.42
CA LEU A 138 4.67 -22.76 -8.26
C LEU A 138 4.21 -22.93 -6.80
N GLN A 139 5.09 -23.35 -5.91
CA GLN A 139 4.80 -23.44 -4.48
C GLN A 139 5.15 -22.15 -3.72
N ALA A 140 5.90 -21.23 -4.35
CA ALA A 140 6.24 -19.96 -3.72
C ALA A 140 4.99 -19.12 -3.47
N THR A 141 4.80 -18.70 -2.22
CA THR A 141 3.67 -17.84 -1.80
C THR A 141 4.08 -16.38 -1.61
N MET A 142 5.39 -16.12 -1.52
CA MET A 142 5.97 -14.77 -1.50
C MET A 142 7.18 -14.73 -2.45
N GLY A 143 7.16 -13.81 -3.40
CA GLY A 143 8.22 -13.61 -4.39
C GLY A 143 9.36 -12.70 -3.92
N PRO A 144 10.33 -12.41 -4.81
CA PRO A 144 11.37 -11.43 -4.56
C PRO A 144 10.82 -10.00 -4.52
N ILE A 145 11.57 -9.10 -3.90
CA ILE A 145 11.40 -7.65 -4.07
C ILE A 145 11.96 -7.22 -5.45
N ILE A 146 11.48 -6.09 -5.95
CA ILE A 146 11.78 -5.61 -7.32
C ILE A 146 13.28 -5.35 -7.49
N GLU A 147 13.90 -4.71 -6.50
CA GLU A 147 15.32 -4.35 -6.50
C GLU A 147 15.96 -4.67 -5.13
N PRO A 148 17.28 -4.84 -5.05
CA PRO A 148 17.96 -4.94 -3.76
C PRO A 148 17.59 -3.77 -2.85
N PRO A 149 17.31 -4.00 -1.55
CA PRO A 149 16.76 -2.98 -0.68
C PRO A 149 17.80 -1.89 -0.41
N GLN A 150 17.35 -0.64 -0.48
CA GLN A 150 18.16 0.54 -0.16
C GLN A 150 17.38 1.48 0.76
N GLY A 151 18.05 2.47 1.34
CA GLY A 151 17.46 3.55 2.12
C GLY A 151 16.47 3.05 3.18
N LYS A 152 15.22 3.49 3.09
CA LYS A 152 14.16 3.21 4.07
C LYS A 152 13.81 1.71 4.16
N LEU A 153 13.82 0.99 3.04
CA LEU A 153 13.52 -0.45 3.05
C LEU A 153 14.67 -1.25 3.70
N LEU A 154 15.93 -0.98 3.34
CA LEU A 154 17.07 -1.65 3.97
C LEU A 154 17.09 -1.40 5.48
N ARG A 155 16.85 -0.14 5.92
CA ARG A 155 16.72 0.18 7.34
C ARG A 155 15.61 -0.65 7.99
N ALA A 156 14.44 -0.76 7.39
CA ALA A 156 13.31 -1.50 7.95
C ALA A 156 13.60 -3.00 8.09
N LEU A 157 14.37 -3.58 7.16
CA LEU A 157 14.75 -5.00 7.15
C LEU A 157 15.89 -5.32 8.12
N THR A 158 16.74 -4.33 8.48
CA THR A 158 17.99 -4.62 9.21
C THR A 158 18.10 -3.91 10.57
N LYS A 159 17.27 -2.91 10.84
CA LYS A 159 17.35 -2.08 12.05
C LYS A 159 16.09 -2.15 12.88
N LEU A 160 16.25 -2.03 14.18
CA LEU A 160 15.19 -1.87 15.16
C LEU A 160 15.36 -0.52 15.85
N ASP A 161 14.26 0.22 16.00
CA ASP A 161 14.24 1.43 16.82
C ASP A 161 14.06 1.06 18.30
N ARG A 162 14.28 2.03 19.19
CA ARG A 162 14.19 1.81 20.65
C ARG A 162 12.80 1.26 21.05
N GLY A 163 12.81 0.08 21.63
CA GLY A 163 11.61 -0.63 22.10
C GLY A 163 11.04 -1.63 21.09
N GLU A 164 11.53 -1.64 19.86
CA GLU A 164 11.19 -2.68 18.88
C GLU A 164 11.98 -3.96 19.13
N SER A 165 11.40 -5.09 18.75
CA SER A 165 12.06 -6.39 18.71
C SER A 165 11.52 -7.26 17.58
N TRP A 166 12.36 -8.16 17.04
CA TRP A 166 11.93 -9.12 16.03
C TRP A 166 11.16 -10.28 16.67
N LEU A 167 9.99 -10.59 16.14
CA LEU A 167 9.30 -11.87 16.32
C LEU A 167 9.70 -12.86 15.24
N VAL A 168 9.91 -12.37 14.02
CA VAL A 168 10.51 -13.08 12.89
C VAL A 168 11.53 -12.15 12.26
N THR A 169 12.80 -12.49 12.36
CA THR A 169 13.89 -11.69 11.78
C THR A 169 13.96 -11.93 10.28
N PRO A 170 13.86 -10.89 9.44
CA PRO A 170 14.02 -11.06 8.00
C PRO A 170 15.48 -11.39 7.65
N LYS A 171 15.67 -12.16 6.60
CA LYS A 171 16.99 -12.60 6.12
C LYS A 171 17.03 -12.47 4.61
N GLN A 172 18.16 -12.02 4.07
CA GLN A 172 18.46 -12.17 2.66
C GLN A 172 18.71 -13.64 2.37
N LEU A 173 18.09 -14.19 1.33
CA LEU A 173 18.08 -15.63 1.03
C LEU A 173 18.96 -15.99 -0.16
N ASP A 174 19.36 -15.00 -0.98
CA ASP A 174 20.24 -15.25 -2.13
C ASP A 174 21.20 -14.06 -2.39
N GLU A 175 22.14 -14.26 -3.31
CA GLU A 175 23.17 -13.28 -3.66
C GLU A 175 22.61 -12.12 -4.52
N SER A 176 21.44 -12.28 -5.13
CA SER A 176 20.81 -11.20 -5.91
C SER A 176 20.42 -10.00 -5.04
N GLY A 177 20.32 -10.20 -3.74
CA GLY A 177 19.83 -9.21 -2.78
C GLY A 177 18.32 -8.96 -2.87
N ARG A 178 17.60 -9.65 -3.76
CA ARG A 178 16.16 -9.44 -3.97
C ARG A 178 15.27 -10.45 -3.24
N LEU A 179 15.79 -11.61 -2.89
CA LEU A 179 15.01 -12.61 -2.18
C LEU A 179 15.22 -12.47 -0.67
N TRP A 180 14.16 -12.06 0.03
CA TRP A 180 14.16 -11.84 1.48
C TRP A 180 13.06 -12.64 2.15
N SER A 181 13.35 -13.23 3.30
CA SER A 181 12.30 -13.78 4.15
C SER A 181 11.45 -12.68 4.79
N PRO A 182 10.19 -12.96 5.15
CA PRO A 182 9.34 -11.96 5.80
C PRO A 182 9.87 -11.56 7.17
N GLY A 183 9.72 -10.28 7.51
CA GLY A 183 10.05 -9.71 8.80
C GLY A 183 8.78 -9.36 9.61
N LEU A 184 8.74 -9.78 10.87
CA LEU A 184 7.69 -9.39 11.80
C LEU A 184 8.34 -8.76 13.03
N LYS A 185 8.04 -7.49 13.30
CA LYS A 185 8.51 -6.81 14.51
C LYS A 185 7.36 -6.39 15.42
N THR A 186 7.63 -6.27 16.68
CA THR A 186 6.71 -5.73 17.70
C THR A 186 7.32 -4.54 18.41
N GLY A 187 6.50 -3.80 19.15
CA GLY A 187 6.96 -2.62 19.91
C GLY A 187 7.09 -1.35 19.09
N VAL A 188 6.50 -1.33 17.87
CA VAL A 188 6.41 -0.12 17.06
C VAL A 188 5.60 0.93 17.83
N ARG A 189 6.17 2.12 18.00
CA ARG A 189 5.56 3.21 18.77
C ARG A 189 4.91 4.25 17.88
N PRO A 190 3.83 4.90 18.35
CA PRO A 190 3.27 6.07 17.69
C PRO A 190 4.36 7.13 17.43
N GLY A 191 4.35 7.72 16.23
CA GLY A 191 5.33 8.72 15.82
C GLY A 191 6.72 8.18 15.42
N SER A 192 7.00 6.87 15.60
CA SER A 192 8.28 6.29 15.22
C SER A 192 8.49 6.23 13.69
N PHE A 193 9.73 6.01 13.27
CA PHE A 193 10.06 5.83 11.84
C PHE A 193 9.18 4.76 11.18
N PHE A 194 9.07 3.58 11.81
CA PHE A 194 8.31 2.49 11.20
C PHE A 194 6.81 2.75 11.19
N HIS A 195 6.28 3.52 12.16
CA HIS A 195 4.87 3.93 12.18
C HIS A 195 4.53 4.86 11.01
N LEU A 196 5.36 5.87 10.75
CA LEU A 196 5.02 6.96 9.83
C LEU A 196 5.57 6.78 8.41
N THR A 197 6.58 5.91 8.21
CA THR A 197 7.27 5.80 6.92
C THR A 197 6.78 4.60 6.12
N GLU A 198 6.38 4.82 4.87
CA GLU A 198 6.18 3.75 3.90
C GLU A 198 7.54 3.14 3.53
N VAL A 199 7.75 1.87 3.86
CA VAL A 199 9.00 1.16 3.56
C VAL A 199 8.91 0.30 2.30
N PHE A 200 7.71 -0.08 1.90
CA PHE A 200 7.38 -0.79 0.66
C PHE A 200 8.15 -2.10 0.50
N GLY A 201 7.93 -3.03 1.42
CA GLY A 201 8.63 -4.32 1.42
C GLY A 201 8.12 -5.31 2.48
N PRO A 202 8.73 -6.48 2.61
CA PRO A 202 8.20 -7.61 3.38
C PRO A 202 8.47 -7.47 4.89
N VAL A 203 8.02 -6.38 5.48
CA VAL A 203 8.12 -6.14 6.94
C VAL A 203 6.77 -5.66 7.48
N LEU A 204 6.27 -6.38 8.47
CA LEU A 204 5.08 -6.01 9.24
C LEU A 204 5.48 -5.58 10.66
N GLY A 205 4.99 -4.41 11.10
CA GLY A 205 5.18 -3.90 12.45
C GLY A 205 3.90 -3.99 13.27
N LEU A 206 4.02 -4.48 14.51
CA LEU A 206 2.90 -4.56 15.44
C LEU A 206 2.93 -3.39 16.44
N MET A 207 1.79 -2.72 16.57
CA MET A 207 1.50 -1.71 17.58
C MET A 207 0.49 -2.27 18.58
N GLN A 208 0.48 -1.76 19.81
CA GLN A 208 -0.39 -2.25 20.91
C GLN A 208 -1.21 -1.08 21.44
N ALA A 209 -2.47 -0.98 20.99
CA ALA A 209 -3.42 0.03 21.44
C ALA A 209 -4.22 -0.45 22.66
N LYS A 210 -4.56 0.48 23.55
CA LYS A 210 -5.38 0.17 24.75
C LYS A 210 -6.83 -0.12 24.41
N ASN A 211 -7.36 0.63 23.42
CA ASN A 211 -8.74 0.58 22.96
C ASN A 211 -8.83 0.93 21.48
N LEU A 212 -10.03 0.80 20.91
CA LEU A 212 -10.27 1.07 19.48
C LEU A 212 -10.02 2.54 19.12
N ALA A 213 -10.39 3.49 19.98
CA ALA A 213 -10.20 4.92 19.72
C ALA A 213 -8.70 5.25 19.53
N GLU A 214 -7.82 4.73 20.39
CA GLU A 214 -6.37 4.88 20.27
C GLU A 214 -5.83 4.20 18.99
N ALA A 215 -6.39 3.04 18.62
CA ALA A 215 -6.01 2.36 17.38
C ALA A 215 -6.37 3.18 16.13
N ILE A 216 -7.55 3.79 16.10
CA ILE A 216 -8.01 4.69 15.02
C ILE A 216 -7.13 5.94 14.97
N GLU A 217 -6.82 6.54 16.11
CA GLU A 217 -5.91 7.70 16.18
C GLU A 217 -4.56 7.38 15.53
N TRP A 218 -3.96 6.25 15.88
CA TRP A 218 -2.66 5.86 15.31
C TRP A 218 -2.75 5.49 13.83
N GLN A 219 -3.82 4.81 13.41
CA GLN A 219 -4.06 4.52 12.00
C GLN A 219 -4.17 5.81 11.18
N ASN A 220 -4.82 6.82 11.74
CA ASN A 220 -5.04 8.12 11.09
C ASN A 220 -3.84 9.07 11.19
N ALA A 221 -2.87 8.82 12.07
CA ALA A 221 -1.75 9.73 12.32
C ALA A 221 -0.74 9.82 11.17
N THR A 222 -0.79 8.88 10.22
CA THR A 222 0.09 8.92 9.04
C THR A 222 -0.39 9.97 8.04
N SER A 223 0.53 10.51 7.23
CA SER A 223 0.15 11.43 6.14
C SER A 223 -0.60 10.73 5.00
N PHE A 224 -0.63 9.41 5.00
CA PHE A 224 -1.27 8.58 4.00
C PHE A 224 -2.65 8.10 4.43
N GLY A 225 -3.51 7.81 3.45
CA GLY A 225 -4.84 7.26 3.67
C GLY A 225 -5.31 6.42 2.49
N LEU A 226 -4.56 5.37 2.10
CA LEU A 226 -4.92 4.56 0.95
C LEU A 226 -5.88 3.43 1.34
N THR A 227 -5.41 2.45 2.10
CA THR A 227 -6.24 1.36 2.60
C THR A 227 -6.14 1.22 4.10
N GLY A 228 -7.20 0.68 4.70
CA GLY A 228 -7.22 0.31 6.11
C GLY A 228 -8.22 -0.80 6.37
N GLY A 229 -8.00 -1.58 7.42
CA GLY A 229 -8.90 -2.66 7.78
C GLY A 229 -9.17 -2.73 9.26
N LEU A 230 -10.33 -3.30 9.58
CA LEU A 230 -10.74 -3.68 10.92
C LEU A 230 -11.18 -5.13 10.93
N HIS A 231 -10.69 -5.90 11.90
CA HIS A 231 -11.26 -7.17 12.30
C HIS A 231 -11.98 -7.00 13.63
N SER A 232 -13.29 -7.11 13.59
CA SER A 232 -14.21 -7.12 14.74
C SER A 232 -15.54 -7.76 14.33
N LEU A 233 -16.20 -8.47 15.23
CA LEU A 233 -17.56 -8.96 15.08
C LEU A 233 -18.56 -8.09 15.88
N ASP A 234 -18.08 -7.06 16.58
CA ASP A 234 -18.90 -6.11 17.32
C ASP A 234 -19.38 -4.99 16.38
N ALA A 235 -20.70 -4.82 16.28
CA ALA A 235 -21.31 -3.85 15.37
C ALA A 235 -21.00 -2.38 15.75
N ASP A 236 -20.88 -2.09 17.04
CA ASP A 236 -20.58 -0.73 17.53
C ASP A 236 -19.12 -0.37 17.24
N GLU A 237 -18.18 -1.31 17.42
CA GLU A 237 -16.78 -1.13 17.02
C GLU A 237 -16.66 -0.91 15.51
N ILE A 238 -17.40 -1.67 14.71
CA ILE A 238 -17.42 -1.53 13.24
C ILE A 238 -17.95 -0.14 12.86
N ALA A 239 -19.07 0.29 13.43
CA ALA A 239 -19.67 1.60 13.17
C ALA A 239 -18.72 2.73 13.58
N GLN A 240 -18.12 2.67 14.77
CA GLN A 240 -17.17 3.66 15.24
C GLN A 240 -15.96 3.77 14.31
N TRP A 241 -15.37 2.64 13.92
CA TRP A 241 -14.21 2.63 13.06
C TRP A 241 -14.53 3.16 11.65
N ALA A 242 -15.66 2.74 11.08
CA ALA A 242 -16.07 3.16 9.74
C ALA A 242 -16.36 4.68 9.65
N ASP A 243 -16.87 5.28 10.71
CA ASP A 243 -17.14 6.72 10.82
C ASP A 243 -15.84 7.54 10.92
N GLN A 244 -14.81 7.02 11.60
CA GLN A 244 -13.64 7.80 12.00
C GLN A 244 -12.37 7.52 11.20
N VAL A 245 -12.31 6.38 10.49
CA VAL A 245 -11.09 6.00 9.75
C VAL A 245 -10.87 6.91 8.54
N ALA A 246 -9.64 7.43 8.40
CA ALA A 246 -9.26 8.34 7.32
C ALA A 246 -8.52 7.60 6.20
N VAL A 247 -9.22 6.69 5.51
CA VAL A 247 -8.69 5.93 4.37
C VAL A 247 -9.65 5.96 3.18
N GLY A 248 -9.12 5.93 1.99
CA GLY A 248 -9.93 5.90 0.79
C GLY A 248 -10.61 4.55 0.55
N ASN A 249 -10.01 3.46 1.02
CA ASN A 249 -10.55 2.10 0.91
C ASN A 249 -10.58 1.44 2.29
N ALA A 250 -11.78 1.28 2.85
CA ALA A 250 -12.04 0.67 4.14
C ALA A 250 -12.51 -0.78 3.98
N TYR A 251 -11.95 -1.68 4.80
CA TYR A 251 -12.23 -3.12 4.75
C TYR A 251 -12.57 -3.66 6.13
N ILE A 252 -13.63 -4.48 6.21
CA ILE A 252 -14.06 -5.10 7.47
C ILE A 252 -14.03 -6.61 7.30
N ASN A 253 -13.39 -7.29 8.25
CA ASN A 253 -13.28 -8.75 8.35
C ASN A 253 -12.78 -9.42 7.06
N ARG A 254 -11.79 -8.80 6.43
CA ARG A 254 -11.09 -9.32 5.26
C ARG A 254 -9.71 -8.67 5.10
N HIS A 255 -8.89 -9.25 4.22
CA HIS A 255 -7.62 -8.65 3.83
C HIS A 255 -7.82 -7.31 3.10
N ILE A 256 -6.87 -6.39 3.21
CA ILE A 256 -6.95 -5.01 2.71
C ILE A 256 -6.37 -4.81 1.30
N THR A 257 -6.05 -5.88 0.60
CA THR A 257 -5.52 -5.87 -0.77
C THR A 257 -6.54 -6.43 -1.76
N GLY A 258 -6.33 -6.17 -3.07
CA GLY A 258 -7.10 -6.84 -4.12
C GLY A 258 -8.46 -6.21 -4.42
N ALA A 259 -8.52 -4.89 -4.57
CA ALA A 259 -9.67 -4.22 -5.19
C ALA A 259 -9.87 -4.71 -6.63
N ILE A 260 -11.11 -4.84 -7.05
CA ILE A 260 -11.51 -5.34 -8.38
C ILE A 260 -12.30 -4.25 -9.09
N VAL A 261 -11.91 -3.94 -10.34
CA VAL A 261 -12.60 -2.98 -11.21
C VAL A 261 -14.11 -3.30 -11.28
N GLN A 262 -14.95 -2.29 -11.20
CA GLN A 262 -16.42 -2.34 -11.17
C GLN A 262 -17.05 -3.05 -9.96
N ARG A 263 -16.25 -3.67 -9.09
CA ARG A 263 -16.76 -4.23 -7.81
C ARG A 263 -16.40 -3.35 -6.62
N GLN A 264 -15.23 -2.72 -6.68
CA GLN A 264 -14.74 -1.82 -5.66
C GLN A 264 -13.85 -0.77 -6.31
N SER A 265 -14.28 0.47 -6.29
CA SER A 265 -13.44 1.59 -6.72
C SER A 265 -12.26 1.74 -5.76
N PHE A 266 -11.08 2.06 -6.30
CA PHE A 266 -9.85 2.15 -5.56
C PHE A 266 -9.25 3.55 -5.67
N GLY A 267 -8.94 4.15 -4.54
CA GLY A 267 -8.29 5.47 -4.47
C GLY A 267 -8.08 5.93 -3.05
N GLY A 268 -7.05 6.74 -2.85
CA GLY A 268 -6.61 7.21 -1.55
C GLY A 268 -7.29 8.49 -1.08
N TRP A 269 -7.00 8.84 0.18
CA TRP A 269 -7.16 10.13 0.79
C TRP A 269 -5.78 10.68 1.18
N LYS A 270 -5.72 11.92 1.64
CA LYS A 270 -4.48 12.60 2.09
C LYS A 270 -3.40 12.54 0.99
N ASP A 271 -2.15 12.28 1.36
CA ASP A 271 -1.01 12.17 0.45
C ASP A 271 -1.00 10.89 -0.41
N SER A 272 -2.04 10.04 -0.28
CA SER A 272 -2.20 8.86 -1.13
C SER A 272 -2.95 9.16 -2.44
N VAL A 273 -3.35 10.39 -2.68
CA VAL A 273 -4.06 10.81 -3.88
C VAL A 273 -3.61 12.21 -4.34
N LEU A 274 -3.60 12.43 -5.64
CA LEU A 274 -3.40 13.74 -6.26
C LEU A 274 -4.50 14.01 -7.27
N GLY A 275 -4.93 15.28 -7.33
CA GLY A 275 -5.99 15.73 -8.23
C GLY A 275 -7.40 15.53 -7.65
N PRO A 276 -8.46 15.87 -8.42
CA PRO A 276 -9.86 15.89 -7.95
C PRO A 276 -10.48 14.50 -7.79
N GLY A 277 -9.77 13.48 -8.12
CA GLY A 277 -9.87 12.07 -7.79
C GLY A 277 -11.21 11.37 -7.83
N ALA A 278 -11.75 11.09 -9.02
CA ALA A 278 -12.60 9.91 -9.14
C ALA A 278 -11.75 8.65 -8.90
N LYS A 279 -12.25 7.71 -8.10
CA LYS A 279 -11.50 6.51 -7.75
C LYS A 279 -11.38 5.55 -8.94
N ALA A 280 -10.19 5.00 -9.15
CA ALA A 280 -9.89 4.05 -10.22
C ALA A 280 -10.84 2.83 -10.17
N GLY A 281 -11.30 2.37 -11.34
CA GLY A 281 -12.27 1.27 -11.46
C GLY A 281 -13.69 1.64 -11.03
N GLY A 282 -13.95 2.88 -10.67
CA GLY A 282 -15.29 3.42 -10.42
C GLY A 282 -15.99 3.89 -11.71
N PRO A 283 -17.30 4.09 -11.67
CA PRO A 283 -18.10 4.41 -12.88
C PRO A 283 -17.72 5.73 -13.54
N ASN A 284 -17.24 6.70 -12.78
CA ASN A 284 -16.92 8.04 -13.27
C ASN A 284 -15.41 8.25 -13.53
N TYR A 285 -14.58 7.20 -13.41
CA TYR A 285 -13.14 7.35 -13.53
C TYR A 285 -12.70 7.86 -14.89
N VAL A 286 -13.22 7.27 -15.97
CA VAL A 286 -12.86 7.66 -17.34
C VAL A 286 -13.42 9.04 -17.70
N ALA A 287 -14.63 9.34 -17.23
CA ALA A 287 -15.31 10.60 -17.51
C ALA A 287 -14.53 11.85 -17.09
N GLN A 288 -13.71 11.76 -16.04
CA GLN A 288 -12.89 12.89 -15.56
C GLN A 288 -11.81 13.36 -16.56
N PHE A 289 -11.46 12.54 -17.53
CA PHE A 289 -10.45 12.86 -18.56
C PHE A 289 -11.07 13.46 -19.83
N GLY A 290 -12.39 13.44 -19.94
CA GLY A 290 -13.12 14.02 -21.07
C GLY A 290 -13.22 15.54 -20.99
N GLN A 291 -13.51 16.17 -22.15
CA GLN A 291 -13.98 17.54 -22.23
C GLN A 291 -15.50 17.52 -22.38
N TRP A 292 -16.18 18.25 -21.52
CA TRP A 292 -17.64 18.32 -21.49
C TRP A 292 -18.09 19.70 -21.98
N SER A 293 -18.99 19.74 -22.97
CA SER A 293 -19.72 20.93 -23.38
C SER A 293 -21.16 20.82 -22.91
N ALA A 294 -21.74 21.93 -22.47
CA ALA A 294 -23.20 22.04 -22.33
C ALA A 294 -23.75 22.37 -23.72
N ASP A 295 -24.60 21.52 -24.25
CA ASP A 295 -25.39 21.82 -25.46
C ASP A 295 -26.56 22.71 -25.11
#